data_75f88f923aa1564be08e687a82dc89cd
#
_entry.id   75f88f923aa1564be08e687a82dc89cd
#
_cell.length_a   1.000
_cell.length_b   1.000
_cell.length_c   1.000
_cell.angle_alpha   90.00
_cell.angle_beta   90.00
_cell.angle_gamma   90.00
#
_symmetry.space_group_name_H-M   'P 1'
#
loop_
_entity.id
_entity.type
_entity.pdbx_description
1 polymer ?
#
loop_
_entity_poly.entity_id
_entity_poly.type
_entity_poly.pdbx_seq_one_letter_code
_entity_poly.pdbx_strand_id
1 'polypeptide(L)'
;MAVNRVPVLKRCRSLGLEPAYLGYDKKSNRTNARAGKKVSEYGLQLREKQKAKFIYGVLEKPFRNYYEKADRMQGMTGENLMVMLESRLDSVVFRMGFARTRREARQIVDHKHVTVNGKVVNIPSYLIKAGDVIEIKESAKSMQRYKDILEVTGGRLVPEWMDVDIENFKGTIKNLPTREMIDVPVDEMLIVELYSK
;
A
#
# COMPACT_ATOMS: atom_id res chain seq x y z
N MET A 1 -5.07 15.03 -9.15
CA MET A 1 -4.60 14.51 -7.85
C MET A 1 -3.07 14.51 -7.83
N ALA A 2 -2.41 14.91 -6.75
CA ALA A 2 -0.95 14.89 -6.65
C ALA A 2 -0.44 13.43 -6.53
N VAL A 3 0.46 13.03 -7.43
CA VAL A 3 0.97 11.66 -7.53
C VAL A 3 2.47 11.66 -7.22
N ASN A 4 2.91 10.65 -6.46
CA ASN A 4 4.33 10.43 -6.21
C ASN A 4 5.00 9.83 -7.47
N ARG A 5 5.81 10.63 -8.19
CA ARG A 5 6.52 10.24 -9.42
C ARG A 5 8.01 9.96 -9.20
N VAL A 6 8.43 9.75 -7.97
CA VAL A 6 9.85 9.52 -7.64
C VAL A 6 10.34 8.21 -8.31
N PRO A 7 11.58 8.18 -8.83
CA PRO A 7 12.18 6.97 -9.41
C PRO A 7 12.28 5.84 -8.37
N VAL A 8 11.63 4.69 -8.66
CA VAL A 8 11.44 3.60 -7.69
C VAL A 8 12.79 3.03 -7.22
N LEU A 9 13.61 2.53 -8.12
CA LEU A 9 14.87 1.87 -7.76
C LEU A 9 15.85 2.79 -6.99
N LYS A 10 15.91 4.08 -7.36
CA LYS A 10 16.73 5.06 -6.65
C LYS A 10 16.21 5.24 -5.22
N ARG A 11 14.90 5.33 -5.06
CA ARG A 11 14.28 5.55 -3.75
C ARG A 11 14.37 4.31 -2.86
N CYS A 12 14.13 3.12 -3.42
CA CYS A 12 14.30 1.84 -2.70
C CYS A 12 15.72 1.75 -2.10
N ARG A 13 16.76 1.98 -2.90
CA ARG A 13 18.15 1.98 -2.42
C ARG A 13 18.38 2.97 -1.29
N SER A 14 17.87 4.20 -1.42
CA SER A 14 18.06 5.24 -0.39
C SER A 14 17.36 4.92 0.93
N LEU A 15 16.30 4.13 0.89
CA LEU A 15 15.50 3.75 2.05
C LEU A 15 15.83 2.34 2.59
N GLY A 16 16.67 1.57 1.88
CA GLY A 16 16.95 0.18 2.24
C GLY A 16 15.74 -0.74 2.03
N LEU A 17 14.90 -0.46 1.02
CA LEU A 17 13.74 -1.27 0.66
C LEU A 17 14.05 -2.13 -0.55
N GLU A 18 13.56 -3.37 -0.55
CA GLU A 18 13.54 -4.19 -1.74
C GLU A 18 12.41 -3.75 -2.69
N PRO A 19 12.67 -3.63 -4.01
CA PRO A 19 11.66 -3.25 -4.98
C PRO A 19 10.45 -4.20 -5.04
N ALA A 20 10.65 -5.47 -4.67
CA ALA A 20 9.62 -6.50 -4.62
C ALA A 20 8.41 -6.10 -3.74
N TYR A 21 8.64 -5.43 -2.60
CA TYR A 21 7.54 -4.90 -1.75
C TYR A 21 6.60 -3.93 -2.46
N LEU A 22 7.07 -3.32 -3.55
CA LEU A 22 6.29 -2.40 -4.38
C LEU A 22 5.73 -3.07 -5.63
N GLY A 23 6.01 -4.38 -5.82
CA GLY A 23 5.62 -5.15 -7.00
C GLY A 23 6.52 -4.91 -8.22
N TYR A 24 7.81 -4.61 -8.02
CA TYR A 24 8.79 -4.45 -9.11
C TYR A 24 9.86 -5.52 -9.04
N ASP A 25 10.03 -6.31 -10.10
CA ASP A 25 11.04 -7.39 -10.20
C ASP A 25 12.44 -6.89 -10.55
N LYS A 26 12.55 -5.60 -10.94
CA LYS A 26 13.84 -5.01 -11.34
C LYS A 26 14.74 -4.82 -10.14
N LYS A 27 15.94 -5.40 -10.22
CA LYS A 27 17.04 -5.18 -9.27
C LYS A 27 17.96 -4.08 -9.78
N SER A 28 18.62 -3.37 -8.87
CA SER A 28 19.60 -2.35 -9.20
C SER A 28 21.00 -2.86 -8.88
N ASN A 29 21.91 -2.84 -9.86
CA ASN A 29 23.31 -3.20 -9.67
C ASN A 29 24.12 -2.09 -8.97
N ARG A 30 23.52 -0.91 -8.72
CA ARG A 30 24.19 0.21 -8.06
C ARG A 30 24.08 0.07 -6.54
N THR A 31 25.18 0.13 -5.84
CA THR A 31 25.23 0.20 -4.38
C THR A 31 24.93 1.62 -3.87
N ASN A 32 24.59 1.73 -2.60
CA ASN A 32 24.35 3.03 -1.99
C ASN A 32 25.70 3.68 -1.63
N ALA A 33 26.05 4.77 -2.31
CA ALA A 33 27.33 5.48 -2.08
C ALA A 33 27.49 6.05 -0.66
N ARG A 34 26.42 6.07 0.15
CA ARG A 34 26.41 6.52 1.54
C ARG A 34 26.36 5.38 2.56
N ALA A 35 26.61 4.15 2.11
CA ALA A 35 26.73 3.01 3.02
C ALA A 35 27.90 3.26 3.98
N GLY A 36 27.67 3.10 5.28
CA GLY A 36 28.67 3.29 6.33
C GLY A 36 28.66 4.65 7.03
N LYS A 37 27.92 5.66 6.59
CA LYS A 37 27.75 6.89 7.34
C LYS A 37 26.82 6.67 8.55
N LYS A 38 27.30 7.01 9.76
CA LYS A 38 26.48 6.96 10.99
C LYS A 38 25.22 7.82 10.78
N VAL A 39 24.04 7.23 10.98
CA VAL A 39 22.76 7.91 10.88
C VAL A 39 22.35 8.38 12.27
N SER A 40 21.95 9.64 12.41
CA SER A 40 21.41 10.16 13.67
C SER A 40 20.03 9.52 13.96
N GLU A 41 19.61 9.54 15.22
CA GLU A 41 18.30 9.07 15.66
C GLU A 41 17.17 9.72 14.87
N TYR A 42 17.17 11.05 14.74
CA TYR A 42 16.24 11.78 13.87
C TYR A 42 16.27 11.26 12.43
N GLY A 43 17.46 10.94 11.91
CA GLY A 43 17.60 10.38 10.56
C GLY A 43 16.95 9.00 10.41
N LEU A 44 16.99 8.16 11.46
CA LEU A 44 16.32 6.86 11.49
C LEU A 44 14.79 7.05 11.51
N GLN A 45 14.27 7.87 12.41
CA GLN A 45 12.84 8.20 12.51
C GLN A 45 12.31 8.76 11.18
N LEU A 46 13.03 9.70 10.57
CA LEU A 46 12.66 10.25 9.27
C LEU A 46 12.67 9.19 8.15
N ARG A 47 13.64 8.28 8.18
CA ARG A 47 13.73 7.20 7.19
C ARG A 47 12.54 6.26 7.26
N GLU A 48 12.11 5.84 8.45
CA GLU A 48 10.94 4.97 8.62
C GLU A 48 9.65 5.65 8.13
N LYS A 49 9.44 6.91 8.48
CA LYS A 49 8.34 7.69 7.90
C LYS A 49 8.38 7.72 6.38
N GLN A 50 9.55 7.95 5.79
CA GLN A 50 9.70 7.99 4.33
C GLN A 50 9.50 6.61 3.68
N LYS A 51 9.86 5.50 4.37
CA LYS A 51 9.55 4.14 3.91
C LYS A 51 8.05 3.93 3.81
N ALA A 52 7.30 4.16 4.90
CA ALA A 52 5.85 4.02 4.92
C ALA A 52 5.19 4.86 3.82
N LYS A 53 5.51 6.14 3.74
CA LYS A 53 4.99 7.04 2.70
C LYS A 53 5.25 6.53 1.28
N PHE A 54 6.44 5.99 1.05
CA PHE A 54 6.84 5.53 -0.27
C PHE A 54 6.15 4.22 -0.66
N ILE A 55 6.04 3.27 0.27
CA ILE A 55 5.37 1.99 0.05
C ILE A 55 3.89 2.21 -0.33
N TYR A 56 3.18 3.04 0.45
CA TYR A 56 1.76 3.33 0.21
C TYR A 56 1.51 4.46 -0.81
N GLY A 57 2.56 5.08 -1.33
CA GLY A 57 2.44 6.17 -2.31
C GLY A 57 1.73 7.42 -1.78
N VAL A 58 1.76 7.65 -0.46
CA VAL A 58 1.08 8.76 0.21
C VAL A 58 2.01 9.97 0.33
N LEU A 59 1.51 11.18 0.07
CA LEU A 59 2.24 12.43 0.25
C LEU A 59 2.25 12.87 1.72
N GLU A 60 3.10 13.85 2.08
CA GLU A 60 3.31 14.26 3.48
C GLU A 60 2.01 14.71 4.17
N LYS A 61 1.28 15.66 3.58
CA LYS A 61 0.06 16.19 4.18
C LYS A 61 -1.01 15.12 4.43
N PRO A 62 -1.39 14.28 3.45
CA PRO A 62 -2.29 13.16 3.71
C PRO A 62 -1.76 12.15 4.74
N PHE A 63 -0.45 11.89 4.75
CA PHE A 63 0.14 10.97 5.71
C PHE A 63 0.03 11.49 7.15
N ARG A 64 0.30 12.78 7.35
CA ARG A 64 0.09 13.44 8.63
C ARG A 64 -1.37 13.38 9.08
N ASN A 65 -2.32 13.58 8.17
CA ASN A 65 -3.74 13.45 8.48
C ASN A 65 -4.12 12.02 8.93
N TYR A 66 -3.47 10.98 8.36
CA TYR A 66 -3.65 9.59 8.83
C TYR A 66 -3.08 9.41 10.24
N TYR A 67 -1.91 9.96 10.52
CA TYR A 67 -1.31 9.93 11.84
C TYR A 67 -2.21 10.59 12.89
N GLU A 68 -2.67 11.81 12.63
CA GLU A 68 -3.57 12.54 13.53
C GLU A 68 -4.92 11.82 13.79
N LYS A 69 -5.41 11.06 12.81
CA LYS A 69 -6.58 10.20 12.99
C LYS A 69 -6.27 8.97 13.83
N ALA A 70 -5.14 8.31 13.56
CA ALA A 70 -4.70 7.14 14.28
C ALA A 70 -4.44 7.44 15.76
N ASP A 71 -3.91 8.62 16.05
CA ASP A 71 -3.63 9.10 17.41
C ASP A 71 -4.91 9.31 18.24
N ARG A 72 -6.03 9.66 17.60
CA ARG A 72 -7.34 9.81 18.25
C ARG A 72 -8.10 8.50 18.45
N MET A 73 -7.63 7.43 17.84
CA MET A 73 -8.26 6.11 17.97
C MET A 73 -7.77 5.39 19.24
N GLN A 74 -8.61 4.53 19.80
CA GLN A 74 -8.19 3.65 20.89
C GLN A 74 -7.12 2.66 20.42
N GLY A 75 -6.16 2.36 21.27
CA GLY A 75 -5.07 1.43 20.99
C GLY A 75 -3.75 2.12 20.66
N MET A 76 -2.83 1.38 20.07
CA MET A 76 -1.50 1.88 19.73
C MET A 76 -1.53 2.71 18.44
N THR A 77 -1.13 3.98 18.51
CA THR A 77 -1.14 4.94 17.39
C THR A 77 -0.42 4.39 16.15
N GLY A 78 0.73 3.73 16.34
CA GLY A 78 1.51 3.14 15.25
C GLY A 78 0.77 2.02 14.53
N GLU A 79 0.16 1.10 15.27
CA GLU A 79 -0.64 0.01 14.70
C GLU A 79 -1.87 0.56 13.96
N ASN A 80 -2.61 1.47 14.58
CA ASN A 80 -3.77 2.13 13.97
C ASN A 80 -3.39 2.81 12.65
N LEU A 81 -2.23 3.48 12.60
CA LEU A 81 -1.71 4.11 11.39
C LEU A 81 -1.47 3.07 10.28
N MET A 82 -0.83 1.95 10.61
CA MET A 82 -0.54 0.89 9.64
C MET A 82 -1.82 0.23 9.13
N VAL A 83 -2.76 -0.06 10.02
CA VAL A 83 -4.10 -0.59 9.65
C VAL A 83 -4.83 0.37 8.72
N MET A 84 -4.86 1.66 9.02
CA MET A 84 -5.49 2.66 8.16
C MET A 84 -4.83 2.76 6.78
N LEU A 85 -3.51 2.67 6.70
CA LEU A 85 -2.79 2.70 5.42
C LEU A 85 -3.05 1.45 4.58
N GLU A 86 -3.17 0.29 5.21
CA GLU A 86 -3.46 -0.97 4.53
C GLU A 86 -4.93 -1.08 4.13
N SER A 87 -5.84 -0.50 4.90
CA SER A 87 -7.30 -0.46 4.64
C SER A 87 -7.70 0.50 3.51
N ARG A 88 -6.77 1.18 2.86
CA ARG A 88 -7.05 2.02 1.70
C ARG A 88 -7.40 1.15 0.48
N LEU A 89 -8.37 1.60 -0.31
CA LEU A 89 -8.83 0.86 -1.49
C LEU A 89 -7.70 0.58 -2.50
N ASP A 90 -6.78 1.53 -2.70
CA ASP A 90 -5.60 1.32 -3.58
C ASP A 90 -4.66 0.23 -3.05
N SER A 91 -4.46 0.14 -1.72
CA SER A 91 -3.68 -0.92 -1.08
C SER A 91 -4.39 -2.27 -1.16
N VAL A 92 -5.68 -2.30 -0.90
CA VAL A 92 -6.50 -3.51 -0.94
C VAL A 92 -6.54 -4.12 -2.35
N VAL A 93 -6.79 -3.32 -3.38
CA VAL A 93 -6.75 -3.75 -4.78
C VAL A 93 -5.38 -4.35 -5.16
N PHE A 94 -4.29 -3.80 -4.62
CA PHE A 94 -2.95 -4.36 -4.80
C PHE A 94 -2.78 -5.70 -4.05
N ARG A 95 -3.27 -5.80 -2.80
CA ARG A 95 -3.18 -7.02 -1.97
C ARG A 95 -4.02 -8.16 -2.55
N MET A 96 -5.16 -7.85 -3.13
CA MET A 96 -6.01 -8.82 -3.83
C MET A 96 -5.38 -9.34 -5.13
N GLY A 97 -4.25 -8.78 -5.57
CA GLY A 97 -3.62 -9.18 -6.84
C GLY A 97 -4.27 -8.58 -8.09
N PHE A 98 -5.21 -7.65 -7.97
CA PHE A 98 -5.87 -7.00 -9.12
C PHE A 98 -5.00 -5.92 -9.78
N ALA A 99 -3.78 -5.73 -9.29
CA ALA A 99 -2.76 -4.87 -9.87
C ALA A 99 -1.36 -5.39 -9.55
N ARG A 100 -0.41 -5.18 -10.46
CA ARG A 100 0.99 -5.56 -10.27
C ARG A 100 1.70 -4.71 -9.21
N THR A 101 1.34 -3.42 -9.16
CA THR A 101 1.94 -2.44 -8.24
C THR A 101 0.87 -1.57 -7.58
N ARG A 102 1.16 -0.97 -6.41
CA ARG A 102 0.24 -0.01 -5.77
C ARG A 102 -0.04 1.23 -6.63
N ARG A 103 0.91 1.64 -7.49
CA ARG A 103 0.68 2.74 -8.45
C ARG A 103 -0.35 2.35 -9.51
N GLU A 104 -0.27 1.12 -10.00
CA GLU A 104 -1.25 0.58 -10.94
C GLU A 104 -2.62 0.41 -10.29
N ALA A 105 -2.68 -0.12 -9.06
CA ALA A 105 -3.91 -0.22 -8.28
C ALA A 105 -4.60 1.15 -8.13
N ARG A 106 -3.82 2.17 -7.78
CA ARG A 106 -4.33 3.53 -7.67
C ARG A 106 -4.90 4.04 -9.00
N GLN A 107 -4.23 3.78 -10.12
CA GLN A 107 -4.72 4.15 -11.46
C GLN A 107 -6.02 3.41 -11.80
N ILE A 108 -6.12 2.14 -11.48
CA ILE A 108 -7.33 1.32 -11.69
C ILE A 108 -8.52 1.92 -10.94
N VAL A 109 -8.32 2.32 -9.68
CA VAL A 109 -9.35 2.98 -8.88
C VAL A 109 -9.71 4.36 -9.45
N ASP A 110 -8.71 5.21 -9.73
CA ASP A 110 -8.92 6.56 -10.30
C ASP A 110 -9.71 6.51 -11.61
N HIS A 111 -9.51 5.47 -12.43
CA HIS A 111 -10.19 5.26 -13.72
C HIS A 111 -11.58 4.61 -13.58
N LYS A 112 -12.11 4.46 -12.36
CA LYS A 112 -13.46 3.93 -12.09
C LYS A 112 -13.64 2.47 -12.52
N HIS A 113 -12.60 1.66 -12.45
CA HIS A 113 -12.67 0.23 -12.77
C HIS A 113 -13.06 -0.63 -11.56
N VAL A 114 -13.12 -0.05 -10.36
CA VAL A 114 -13.39 -0.77 -9.10
C VAL A 114 -14.78 -0.44 -8.59
N THR A 115 -15.47 -1.46 -8.11
CA THR A 115 -16.73 -1.33 -7.37
C THR A 115 -16.52 -1.81 -5.93
N VAL A 116 -17.21 -1.18 -5.01
CA VAL A 116 -17.33 -1.61 -3.61
C VAL A 116 -18.81 -1.79 -3.31
N ASN A 117 -19.20 -3.00 -2.93
CA ASN A 117 -20.61 -3.38 -2.72
C ASN A 117 -21.50 -3.01 -3.92
N GLY A 118 -21.03 -3.28 -5.14
CA GLY A 118 -21.71 -2.98 -6.39
C GLY A 118 -21.71 -1.52 -6.83
N LYS A 119 -21.17 -0.58 -6.03
CA LYS A 119 -21.10 0.84 -6.36
C LYS A 119 -19.69 1.21 -6.85
N VAL A 120 -19.59 1.94 -7.97
CA VAL A 120 -18.32 2.40 -8.52
C VAL A 120 -17.68 3.41 -7.58
N VAL A 121 -16.43 3.15 -7.17
CA VAL A 121 -15.62 4.04 -6.31
C VAL A 121 -14.37 4.45 -7.07
N ASN A 122 -14.11 5.76 -7.14
CA ASN A 122 -12.94 6.35 -7.81
C ASN A 122 -12.01 7.11 -6.84
N ILE A 123 -12.10 6.80 -5.55
CA ILE A 123 -11.31 7.44 -4.49
C ILE A 123 -10.30 6.42 -3.95
N PRO A 124 -8.99 6.50 -4.32
CA PRO A 124 -7.98 5.54 -3.84
C PRO A 124 -7.79 5.51 -2.33
N SER A 125 -8.11 6.62 -1.66
CA SER A 125 -8.04 6.75 -0.20
C SER A 125 -9.33 6.32 0.51
N TYR A 126 -10.30 5.74 -0.19
CA TYR A 126 -11.49 5.17 0.43
C TYR A 126 -11.06 4.08 1.41
N LEU A 127 -11.56 4.14 2.64
CA LEU A 127 -11.25 3.15 3.67
C LEU A 127 -12.30 2.04 3.63
N ILE A 128 -11.86 0.82 3.41
CA ILE A 128 -12.70 -0.36 3.40
C ILE A 128 -13.09 -0.78 4.82
N LYS A 129 -14.18 -1.52 4.93
CA LYS A 129 -14.67 -2.10 6.18
C LYS A 129 -14.74 -3.61 6.08
N ALA A 130 -14.81 -4.27 7.23
CA ALA A 130 -15.11 -5.70 7.28
C ALA A 130 -16.49 -5.96 6.63
N GLY A 131 -16.58 -7.01 5.82
CA GLY A 131 -17.76 -7.36 5.03
C GLY A 131 -17.86 -6.67 3.66
N ASP A 132 -16.99 -5.70 3.34
CA ASP A 132 -17.01 -5.07 2.01
C ASP A 132 -16.59 -6.06 0.92
N VAL A 133 -17.34 -6.04 -0.18
CA VAL A 133 -17.05 -6.79 -1.40
C VAL A 133 -16.47 -5.85 -2.45
N ILE A 134 -15.28 -6.17 -2.93
CA ILE A 134 -14.54 -5.36 -3.89
C ILE A 134 -14.40 -6.14 -5.18
N GLU A 135 -14.80 -5.54 -6.30
CA GLU A 135 -14.79 -6.20 -7.61
C GLU A 135 -14.24 -5.25 -8.68
N ILE A 136 -13.63 -5.83 -9.71
CA ILE A 136 -13.37 -5.11 -10.95
C ILE A 136 -14.67 -5.07 -11.76
N LYS A 137 -15.00 -3.88 -12.26
CA LYS A 137 -16.21 -3.66 -13.07
C LYS A 137 -16.26 -4.61 -14.27
N GLU A 138 -17.41 -5.20 -14.53
CA GLU A 138 -17.58 -6.22 -15.57
C GLU A 138 -17.10 -5.77 -16.95
N SER A 139 -17.42 -4.53 -17.35
CA SER A 139 -16.95 -3.94 -18.60
C SER A 139 -15.43 -3.77 -18.71
N ALA A 140 -14.70 -3.84 -17.59
CA ALA A 140 -13.24 -3.72 -17.56
C ALA A 140 -12.55 -5.10 -17.59
N LYS A 141 -13.18 -6.15 -17.07
CA LYS A 141 -12.60 -7.52 -17.00
C LYS A 141 -12.16 -8.06 -18.35
N SER A 142 -12.86 -7.72 -19.44
CA SER A 142 -12.55 -8.16 -20.80
C SER A 142 -11.28 -7.54 -21.40
N MET A 143 -10.73 -6.47 -20.78
CA MET A 143 -9.55 -5.79 -21.29
C MET A 143 -8.30 -6.66 -21.17
N GLN A 144 -7.43 -6.66 -22.20
CA GLN A 144 -6.17 -7.42 -22.22
C GLN A 144 -5.31 -7.16 -20.98
N ARG A 145 -5.30 -5.91 -20.51
CA ARG A 145 -4.57 -5.51 -19.30
C ARG A 145 -4.84 -6.41 -18.08
N TYR A 146 -6.07 -6.84 -17.87
CA TYR A 146 -6.41 -7.68 -16.71
C TYR A 146 -5.94 -9.11 -16.89
N LYS A 147 -5.91 -9.64 -18.12
CA LYS A 147 -5.29 -10.93 -18.43
C LYS A 147 -3.80 -10.92 -18.11
N ASP A 148 -3.10 -9.86 -18.57
CA ASP A 148 -1.66 -9.67 -18.29
C ASP A 148 -1.37 -9.48 -16.79
N ILE A 149 -2.31 -8.91 -16.02
CA ILE A 149 -2.19 -8.79 -14.56
C ILE A 149 -2.30 -10.17 -13.92
N LEU A 150 -3.29 -10.99 -14.30
CA LEU A 150 -3.47 -12.34 -13.78
C LEU A 150 -2.23 -13.23 -13.97
N GLU A 151 -1.61 -13.18 -15.14
CA GLU A 151 -0.38 -13.93 -15.43
C GLU A 151 0.74 -13.60 -14.43
N VAL A 152 0.86 -12.34 -14.04
CA VAL A 152 1.93 -11.87 -13.13
C VAL A 152 1.55 -12.04 -11.65
N THR A 153 0.27 -11.94 -11.31
CA THR A 153 -0.18 -11.89 -9.91
C THR A 153 -0.83 -13.17 -9.42
N GLY A 154 -1.14 -14.13 -10.30
CA GLY A 154 -1.85 -15.36 -9.96
C GLY A 154 -1.18 -16.25 -8.89
N GLY A 155 0.16 -16.15 -8.73
CA GLY A 155 0.90 -16.85 -7.68
C GLY A 155 1.14 -16.03 -6.40
N ARG A 156 0.55 -14.85 -6.29
CA ARG A 156 0.76 -13.99 -5.11
C ARG A 156 -0.04 -14.49 -3.92
N LEU A 157 0.60 -14.58 -2.76
CA LEU A 157 -0.07 -14.93 -1.51
C LEU A 157 -1.09 -13.85 -1.14
N VAL A 158 -2.34 -14.28 -0.93
CA VAL A 158 -3.42 -13.43 -0.45
C VAL A 158 -3.37 -13.41 1.08
N PRO A 159 -3.44 -12.24 1.72
CA PRO A 159 -3.48 -12.14 3.18
C PRO A 159 -4.74 -12.80 3.77
N GLU A 160 -4.63 -13.37 4.97
CA GLU A 160 -5.70 -14.13 5.64
C GLU A 160 -6.96 -13.31 5.96
N TRP A 161 -6.82 -11.99 6.10
CA TRP A 161 -7.91 -11.07 6.42
C TRP A 161 -8.87 -10.78 5.24
N MET A 162 -8.56 -11.32 4.05
CA MET A 162 -9.42 -11.23 2.87
C MET A 162 -9.59 -12.59 2.21
N ASP A 163 -10.68 -12.71 1.46
CA ASP A 163 -10.96 -13.84 0.58
C ASP A 163 -11.03 -13.35 -0.84
N VAL A 164 -10.31 -13.98 -1.78
CA VAL A 164 -10.15 -13.45 -3.14
C VAL A 164 -10.36 -14.55 -4.16
N ASP A 165 -11.33 -14.33 -5.02
CA ASP A 165 -11.50 -15.03 -6.27
C ASP A 165 -10.77 -14.25 -7.37
N ILE A 166 -9.56 -14.70 -7.67
CA ILE A 166 -8.67 -14.01 -8.62
C ILE A 166 -9.23 -14.12 -10.04
N GLU A 167 -9.84 -15.24 -10.41
CA GLU A 167 -10.37 -15.49 -11.75
C GLU A 167 -11.52 -14.54 -12.09
N ASN A 168 -12.40 -14.30 -11.12
CA ASN A 168 -13.54 -13.41 -11.26
C ASN A 168 -13.24 -11.96 -10.85
N PHE A 169 -12.01 -11.64 -10.45
CA PHE A 169 -11.63 -10.33 -9.93
C PHE A 169 -12.56 -9.81 -8.84
N LYS A 170 -12.89 -10.70 -7.90
CA LYS A 170 -13.76 -10.43 -6.78
C LYS A 170 -13.06 -10.76 -5.48
N GLY A 171 -13.20 -9.91 -4.47
CA GLY A 171 -12.67 -10.18 -3.15
C GLY A 171 -13.57 -9.65 -2.06
N THR A 172 -13.58 -10.34 -0.93
CA THR A 172 -14.36 -9.99 0.26
C THR A 172 -13.41 -9.74 1.43
N ILE A 173 -13.64 -8.69 2.18
CA ILE A 173 -12.89 -8.38 3.39
C ILE A 173 -13.53 -9.12 4.56
N LYS A 174 -12.83 -10.10 5.13
CA LYS A 174 -13.30 -10.84 6.30
C LYS A 174 -13.25 -9.95 7.55
N ASN A 175 -12.07 -9.42 7.83
CA ASN A 175 -11.80 -8.56 8.98
C ASN A 175 -10.87 -7.42 8.56
N LEU A 176 -10.69 -6.40 9.39
CA LEU A 176 -9.60 -5.45 9.20
C LEU A 176 -8.27 -6.12 9.56
N PRO A 177 -7.16 -5.80 8.87
CA PRO A 177 -5.85 -6.37 9.17
C PRO A 177 -5.39 -5.99 10.58
N THR A 178 -4.74 -6.93 11.26
CA THR A 178 -3.94 -6.63 12.47
C THR A 178 -2.51 -6.27 12.06
N ARG A 179 -1.74 -5.69 12.98
CA ARG A 179 -0.33 -5.33 12.68
C ARG A 179 0.50 -6.55 12.24
N GLU A 180 0.27 -7.69 12.84
CA GLU A 180 0.96 -8.96 12.55
C GLU A 180 0.72 -9.47 11.12
N MET A 181 -0.48 -9.20 10.58
CA MET A 181 -0.86 -9.57 9.21
C MET A 181 -0.28 -8.64 8.15
N ILE A 182 0.37 -7.53 8.56
CA ILE A 182 0.94 -6.51 7.67
C ILE A 182 2.45 -6.75 7.54
N ASP A 183 2.86 -7.40 6.46
CA ASP A 183 4.24 -7.76 6.12
C ASP A 183 5.10 -6.61 5.58
N VAL A 184 4.92 -5.40 6.07
CA VAL A 184 5.64 -4.21 5.61
C VAL A 184 6.83 -3.93 6.53
N PRO A 185 8.08 -3.79 6.00
CA PRO A 185 9.29 -3.60 6.78
C PRO A 185 9.43 -2.14 7.27
N VAL A 186 8.51 -1.73 8.13
CA VAL A 186 8.46 -0.38 8.71
C VAL A 186 8.35 -0.49 10.22
N ASP A 187 9.16 0.28 10.93
CA ASP A 187 9.04 0.47 12.37
C ASP A 187 8.15 1.69 12.62
N GLU A 188 6.91 1.42 12.99
CA GLU A 188 5.89 2.43 13.27
C GLU A 188 6.17 3.22 14.55
N MET A 189 6.89 2.66 15.52
CA MET A 189 7.24 3.36 16.76
C MET A 189 8.13 4.56 16.49
N LEU A 190 9.11 4.41 15.59
CA LEU A 190 9.97 5.52 15.17
C LEU A 190 9.19 6.63 14.44
N ILE A 191 8.08 6.28 13.77
CA ILE A 191 7.19 7.27 13.14
C ILE A 191 6.43 8.05 14.21
N VAL A 192 5.91 7.35 15.23
CA VAL A 192 5.20 7.98 16.36
C VAL A 192 6.14 8.92 17.11
N GLU A 193 7.35 8.49 17.44
CA GLU A 193 8.37 9.33 18.10
C GLU A 193 8.71 10.60 17.28
N LEU A 194 8.74 10.49 15.95
CA LEU A 194 9.01 11.63 15.08
C LEU A 194 7.92 12.70 15.13
N TYR A 195 6.66 12.29 15.23
CA TYR A 195 5.52 13.20 15.22
C TYR A 195 5.14 13.70 16.61
N SER A 196 5.58 13.05 17.70
CA SER A 196 5.35 13.47 19.07
C SER A 196 6.36 14.51 19.57
N LYS A 197 7.35 14.86 18.76
CA LYS A 197 8.31 15.96 19.01
C LYS A 197 7.69 17.31 18.52
#